data_911892471b23e5134dbf0d6d5da270f8
#
_entry.id   911892471b23e5134dbf0d6d5da270f8
#
_cell.length_a   1.000
_cell.length_b   1.000
_cell.length_c   1.000
_cell.angle_alpha   90.00
_cell.angle_beta   90.00
_cell.angle_gamma   90.00
#
_symmetry.space_group_name_H-M   'P 1'
#
loop_
_entity.id
_entity.type
_entity.pdbx_description
1 polymer ?
#
loop_
_entity_poly.entity_id
_entity_poly.type
_entity_poly.pdbx_seq_one_letter_code
_entity_poly.pdbx_strand_id
1 'polypeptide(L)'
;MLLAAFFLWFFRDPARAIPTGDGLIVSPGDGLVTETIVIHTPEGERQRISIFLSVFDVHVNRSPIAGTISRVDYQKGLYLNAMNPASAERNEQNRVTVRGGGIEVTFKQIAGLLARRIVFNHSEGEQLERGQRVGLIKFGSRVDVVIPAEAEVRVKKGERVKGGSSVLAAMPEVVGIGLESASKRTLSVSVKPDLEDGEPL
;
A
#
# COMPACT_ATOMS: atom_id res chain seq x y z
N MET A 1 0.51 -15.16 -37.10
CA MET A 1 1.66 -14.35 -36.65
C MET A 1 1.21 -13.14 -35.82
N LEU A 2 0.34 -12.22 -36.31
CA LEU A 2 -0.07 -11.00 -35.59
C LEU A 2 -0.69 -11.26 -34.21
N LEU A 3 -1.59 -12.28 -34.09
CA LEU A 3 -2.24 -12.63 -32.82
C LEU A 3 -1.22 -13.12 -31.78
N ALA A 4 -0.26 -13.93 -32.18
CA ALA A 4 0.81 -14.39 -31.29
C ALA A 4 1.68 -13.23 -30.80
N ALA A 5 2.06 -12.33 -31.70
CA ALA A 5 2.81 -11.13 -31.33
C ALA A 5 2.02 -10.24 -30.35
N PHE A 6 0.71 -10.10 -30.56
CA PHE A 6 -0.16 -9.38 -29.63
C PHE A 6 -0.16 -10.01 -28.25
N PHE A 7 -0.30 -11.34 -28.12
CA PHE A 7 -0.29 -12.01 -26.81
C PHE A 7 1.07 -11.89 -26.11
N LEU A 8 2.17 -12.05 -26.82
CA LEU A 8 3.50 -11.85 -26.25
C LEU A 8 3.68 -10.42 -25.72
N TRP A 9 3.20 -9.43 -26.47
CA TRP A 9 3.22 -8.04 -26.03
C TRP A 9 2.26 -7.77 -24.87
N PHE A 10 1.05 -8.29 -24.91
CA PHE A 10 0.03 -8.11 -23.89
C PHE A 10 0.46 -8.69 -22.53
N PHE A 11 1.04 -9.88 -22.51
CA PHE A 11 1.54 -10.53 -21.31
C PHE A 11 2.97 -10.16 -20.94
N ARG A 12 3.48 -9.08 -21.50
CA ARG A 12 4.82 -8.59 -21.15
C ARG A 12 4.92 -8.26 -19.66
N ASP A 13 6.06 -8.53 -19.09
CA ASP A 13 6.37 -8.21 -17.69
C ASP A 13 7.77 -7.56 -17.62
N PRO A 14 7.85 -6.24 -17.82
CA PRO A 14 9.12 -5.54 -17.81
C PRO A 14 9.72 -5.50 -16.40
N ALA A 15 11.04 -5.50 -16.32
CA ALA A 15 11.75 -5.24 -15.07
C ALA A 15 11.35 -3.87 -14.51
N ARG A 16 11.27 -3.78 -13.19
CA ARG A 16 10.86 -2.55 -12.49
C ARG A 16 11.92 -2.14 -11.47
N ALA A 17 12.26 -0.87 -11.49
CA ALA A 17 13.00 -0.26 -10.40
C ALA A 17 12.01 -0.03 -9.23
N ILE A 18 12.15 -0.79 -8.17
CA ILE A 18 11.30 -0.66 -6.99
C ILE A 18 11.89 0.42 -6.08
N PRO A 19 11.15 1.47 -5.73
CA PRO A 19 11.63 2.51 -4.82
C PRO A 19 12.02 1.94 -3.47
N THR A 20 13.13 2.39 -2.94
CA THR A 20 13.62 2.09 -1.59
C THR A 20 13.16 3.17 -0.60
N GLY A 21 13.11 2.85 0.70
CA GLY A 21 12.68 3.74 1.78
C GLY A 21 11.47 3.20 2.53
N ASP A 22 11.32 3.64 3.76
CA ASP A 22 10.24 3.20 4.64
C ASP A 22 8.93 3.94 4.34
N GLY A 23 7.82 3.34 4.70
CA GLY A 23 6.50 3.95 4.57
C GLY A 23 6.01 4.22 3.13
N LEU A 24 6.78 3.83 2.09
CA LEU A 24 6.37 4.04 0.71
C LEU A 24 5.33 3.00 0.27
N ILE A 25 4.27 3.47 -0.37
CA ILE A 25 3.20 2.67 -0.96
C ILE A 25 3.29 2.83 -2.48
N VAL A 26 3.62 1.75 -3.19
CA VAL A 26 3.78 1.77 -4.65
C VAL A 26 2.53 1.32 -5.38
N SER A 27 2.43 1.68 -6.66
CA SER A 27 1.30 1.26 -7.51
C SER A 27 1.29 -0.26 -7.67
N PRO A 28 0.16 -0.93 -7.46
CA PRO A 28 0.02 -2.36 -7.73
C PRO A 28 -0.16 -2.70 -9.21
N GLY A 29 -0.37 -1.72 -10.08
CA GLY A 29 -0.57 -1.93 -11.52
C GLY A 29 -0.14 -0.74 -12.36
N ASP A 30 0.04 -0.99 -13.66
CA ASP A 30 0.19 0.07 -14.65
C ASP A 30 -1.18 0.65 -14.99
N GLY A 31 -1.29 1.95 -15.19
CA GLY A 31 -2.55 2.51 -15.64
C GLY A 31 -2.70 4.00 -15.40
N LEU A 32 -3.93 4.45 -15.53
CA LEU A 32 -4.35 5.83 -15.30
C LEU A 32 -5.02 5.97 -13.95
N VAL A 33 -4.57 6.88 -13.11
CA VAL A 33 -5.27 7.25 -11.86
C VAL A 33 -6.60 7.93 -12.23
N THR A 34 -7.70 7.29 -11.91
CA THR A 34 -9.04 7.79 -12.24
C THR A 34 -9.70 8.53 -11.08
N GLU A 35 -9.29 8.20 -9.86
CA GLU A 35 -9.89 8.76 -8.65
C GLU A 35 -8.94 8.67 -7.45
N THR A 36 -9.00 9.70 -6.61
CA THR A 36 -8.40 9.73 -5.26
C THR A 36 -9.42 10.34 -4.32
N ILE A 37 -9.94 9.55 -3.37
CA ILE A 37 -11.01 9.99 -2.45
C ILE A 37 -10.80 9.44 -1.04
N VAL A 38 -11.34 10.14 -0.07
CA VAL A 38 -11.53 9.62 1.29
C VAL A 38 -12.78 8.71 1.29
N ILE A 39 -12.67 7.58 1.96
CA ILE A 39 -13.77 6.64 2.17
C ILE A 39 -13.90 6.34 3.66
N HIS A 40 -15.13 6.06 4.10
CA HIS A 40 -15.40 5.61 5.45
C HIS A 40 -15.54 4.09 5.45
N THR A 41 -14.75 3.43 6.29
CA THR A 41 -14.81 1.98 6.51
C THR A 41 -15.24 1.70 7.96
N PRO A 42 -15.64 0.47 8.30
CA PRO A 42 -15.93 0.13 9.70
C PRO A 42 -14.76 0.38 10.65
N GLU A 43 -13.54 0.35 10.13
CA GLU A 43 -12.30 0.58 10.88
C GLU A 43 -11.88 2.06 10.93
N GLY A 44 -12.67 2.96 10.34
CA GLY A 44 -12.42 4.39 10.29
C GLY A 44 -12.20 4.95 8.87
N GLU A 45 -11.74 6.19 8.80
CA GLU A 45 -11.42 6.83 7.53
C GLU A 45 -10.20 6.19 6.86
N ARG A 46 -10.27 6.07 5.54
CA ARG A 46 -9.20 5.59 4.66
C ARG A 46 -9.16 6.42 3.39
N GLN A 47 -8.07 6.35 2.65
CA GLN A 47 -8.01 6.93 1.32
C GLN A 47 -8.02 5.81 0.27
N ARG A 48 -8.77 6.03 -0.82
CA ARG A 48 -8.81 5.11 -1.95
C ARG A 48 -8.23 5.79 -3.19
N ILE A 49 -7.28 5.12 -3.82
CA ILE A 49 -6.70 5.49 -5.11
C ILE A 49 -7.14 4.43 -6.11
N SER A 50 -7.81 4.86 -7.18
CA SER A 50 -8.32 3.97 -8.23
C SER A 50 -7.50 4.11 -9.50
N ILE A 51 -7.07 2.99 -10.06
CA ILE A 51 -6.20 2.91 -11.23
C ILE A 51 -6.90 2.07 -12.28
N PHE A 52 -7.13 2.65 -13.45
CA PHE A 52 -7.69 1.96 -14.61
C PHE A 52 -6.56 1.43 -15.49
N LEU A 53 -6.59 0.14 -15.77
CA LEU A 53 -5.65 -0.56 -16.63
C LEU A 53 -6.32 -0.76 -18.00
N SER A 54 -5.89 -0.03 -19.00
CA SER A 54 -6.33 -0.23 -20.39
C SER A 54 -5.71 -1.51 -20.97
N VAL A 55 -6.25 -2.00 -22.08
CA VAL A 55 -5.68 -3.17 -22.78
C VAL A 55 -4.22 -2.98 -23.23
N PHE A 56 -3.76 -1.74 -23.28
CA PHE A 56 -2.38 -1.38 -23.67
C PHE A 56 -1.41 -1.33 -22.49
N ASP A 57 -1.91 -1.37 -21.25
CA ASP A 57 -1.08 -1.33 -20.05
C ASP A 57 -0.52 -2.73 -19.70
N VAL A 58 0.46 -2.78 -18.81
CA VAL A 58 0.95 -4.05 -18.24
C VAL A 58 -0.05 -4.56 -17.22
N HIS A 59 -0.48 -5.81 -17.37
CA HIS A 59 -1.55 -6.39 -16.56
C HIS A 59 -1.06 -7.19 -15.35
N VAL A 60 0.26 -7.33 -15.17
CA VAL A 60 0.85 -7.92 -13.97
C VAL A 60 0.62 -7.00 -12.79
N ASN A 61 0.05 -7.56 -11.71
CA ASN A 61 -0.13 -6.85 -10.44
C ASN A 61 0.99 -7.16 -9.46
N ARG A 62 1.30 -6.18 -8.62
CA ARG A 62 2.41 -6.20 -7.67
C ARG A 62 1.97 -5.76 -6.29
N SER A 63 2.65 -6.26 -5.26
CA SER A 63 2.37 -5.81 -3.88
C SER A 63 2.69 -4.33 -3.70
N PRO A 64 1.77 -3.54 -3.13
CA PRO A 64 2.01 -2.12 -2.88
C PRO A 64 3.01 -1.85 -1.75
N ILE A 65 3.13 -2.76 -0.79
CA ILE A 65 4.06 -2.68 0.34
C ILE A 65 4.73 -4.04 0.58
N ALA A 66 5.81 -4.04 1.35
CA ALA A 66 6.33 -5.27 1.96
C ALA A 66 5.51 -5.62 3.21
N GLY A 67 5.28 -6.91 3.46
CA GLY A 67 4.55 -7.37 4.64
C GLY A 67 3.89 -8.73 4.45
N THR A 68 3.09 -9.11 5.43
CA THR A 68 2.35 -10.37 5.45
C THR A 68 0.94 -10.17 4.88
N ILE A 69 0.48 -11.08 4.05
CA ILE A 69 -0.92 -11.13 3.63
C ILE A 69 -1.76 -11.49 4.85
N SER A 70 -2.54 -10.54 5.34
CA SER A 70 -3.42 -10.75 6.51
C SER A 70 -4.82 -11.23 6.12
N ARG A 71 -5.24 -10.98 4.86
CA ARG A 71 -6.56 -11.37 4.39
C ARG A 71 -6.62 -11.44 2.86
N VAL A 72 -7.35 -12.44 2.35
CA VAL A 72 -7.69 -12.60 0.93
C VAL A 72 -9.19 -12.88 0.81
N ASP A 73 -9.94 -11.95 0.22
CA ASP A 73 -11.37 -12.09 -0.01
C ASP A 73 -11.67 -12.07 -1.50
N TYR A 74 -12.12 -13.19 -2.04
CA TYR A 74 -12.60 -13.28 -3.42
C TYR A 74 -14.12 -13.14 -3.46
N GLN A 75 -14.61 -12.27 -4.33
CA GLN A 75 -16.03 -12.05 -4.56
C GLN A 75 -16.36 -12.28 -6.03
N LYS A 76 -17.26 -13.21 -6.30
CA LYS A 76 -17.91 -13.33 -7.62
C LYS A 76 -18.78 -12.11 -7.87
N GLY A 77 -18.85 -11.66 -9.11
CA GLY A 77 -19.62 -10.46 -9.44
C GLY A 77 -19.92 -10.33 -10.92
N LEU A 78 -20.27 -9.11 -11.32
CA LEU A 78 -20.55 -8.73 -12.69
C LEU A 78 -19.25 -8.40 -13.44
N TYR A 79 -19.38 -8.05 -14.72
CA TYR A 79 -18.28 -7.60 -15.58
C TYR A 79 -18.66 -6.27 -16.24
N LEU A 80 -18.98 -5.27 -15.43
CA LEU A 80 -19.25 -3.91 -15.90
C LEU A 80 -17.94 -3.29 -16.42
N ASN A 81 -18.09 -2.26 -17.28
CA ASN A 81 -16.92 -1.48 -17.69
C ASN A 81 -16.16 -0.97 -16.45
N ALA A 82 -14.85 -1.22 -16.39
CA ALA A 82 -14.00 -0.87 -15.25
C ALA A 82 -13.94 0.65 -14.96
N MET A 83 -14.26 1.48 -15.95
CA MET A 83 -14.43 2.94 -15.79
C MET A 83 -15.75 3.31 -15.09
N ASN A 84 -16.73 2.42 -15.01
CA ASN A 84 -17.96 2.68 -14.29
C ASN A 84 -17.71 2.62 -12.78
N PRO A 85 -18.08 3.65 -11.98
CA PRO A 85 -17.90 3.63 -10.53
C PRO A 85 -18.53 2.41 -9.86
N ALA A 86 -19.69 1.94 -10.32
CA ALA A 86 -20.36 0.76 -9.78
C ALA A 86 -19.55 -0.53 -9.96
N SER A 87 -18.53 -0.57 -10.83
CA SER A 87 -17.65 -1.73 -11.00
C SER A 87 -16.87 -2.06 -9.74
N ALA A 88 -16.52 -1.06 -8.93
CA ALA A 88 -15.77 -1.22 -7.69
C ALA A 88 -16.47 -2.08 -6.63
N GLU A 89 -17.80 -2.21 -6.71
CA GLU A 89 -18.63 -2.94 -5.74
C GLU A 89 -19.27 -4.19 -6.35
N ARG A 90 -19.62 -4.11 -7.64
CA ARG A 90 -20.47 -5.12 -8.29
C ARG A 90 -19.72 -6.11 -9.16
N ASN A 91 -18.50 -5.77 -9.61
CA ASN A 91 -17.70 -6.67 -10.45
C ASN A 91 -17.04 -7.77 -9.64
N GLU A 92 -16.69 -8.85 -10.34
CA GLU A 92 -15.78 -9.86 -9.81
C GLU A 92 -14.52 -9.17 -9.31
N GLN A 93 -14.12 -9.45 -8.07
CA GLN A 93 -12.98 -8.82 -7.43
C GLN A 93 -12.27 -9.75 -6.46
N ASN A 94 -10.98 -9.52 -6.30
CA ASN A 94 -10.15 -10.13 -5.27
C ASN A 94 -9.56 -9.01 -4.41
N ARG A 95 -9.86 -9.01 -3.13
CA ARG A 95 -9.39 -8.05 -2.15
C ARG A 95 -8.27 -8.68 -1.35
N VAL A 96 -7.12 -8.06 -1.34
CA VAL A 96 -5.94 -8.53 -0.61
C VAL A 96 -5.48 -7.46 0.35
N THR A 97 -5.36 -7.81 1.62
CA THR A 97 -4.85 -6.92 2.67
C THR A 97 -3.46 -7.38 3.08
N VAL A 98 -2.51 -6.46 3.04
CA VAL A 98 -1.11 -6.68 3.45
C VAL A 98 -0.80 -5.80 4.64
N ARG A 99 -0.18 -6.39 5.68
CA ARG A 99 0.29 -5.69 6.88
C ARG A 99 1.81 -5.72 6.95
N GLY A 100 2.43 -4.57 7.08
CA GLY A 100 3.88 -4.45 7.18
C GLY A 100 4.32 -3.03 7.50
N GLY A 101 5.47 -2.86 8.14
CA GLY A 101 5.97 -1.54 8.51
C GLY A 101 5.03 -0.72 9.41
N GLY A 102 4.20 -1.38 10.23
CA GLY A 102 3.22 -0.71 11.09
C GLY A 102 1.96 -0.22 10.38
N ILE A 103 1.80 -0.49 9.09
CA ILE A 103 0.63 -0.06 8.30
C ILE A 103 -0.12 -1.23 7.69
N GLU A 104 -1.36 -0.97 7.33
CA GLU A 104 -2.20 -1.89 6.57
C GLU A 104 -2.62 -1.24 5.25
N VAL A 105 -2.40 -1.95 4.16
CA VAL A 105 -2.79 -1.54 2.81
C VAL A 105 -3.62 -2.66 2.18
N THR A 106 -4.79 -2.30 1.67
CA THR A 106 -5.63 -3.23 0.90
C THR A 106 -5.58 -2.85 -0.58
N PHE A 107 -5.31 -3.81 -1.45
CA PHE A 107 -5.50 -3.61 -2.87
C PHE A 107 -6.58 -4.56 -3.40
N LYS A 108 -7.41 -4.05 -4.31
CA LYS A 108 -8.50 -4.81 -4.93
C LYS A 108 -8.20 -4.97 -6.40
N GLN A 109 -8.11 -6.20 -6.86
CA GLN A 109 -8.13 -6.54 -8.28
C GLN A 109 -9.58 -6.63 -8.73
N ILE A 110 -10.00 -5.79 -9.68
CA ILE A 110 -11.40 -5.69 -10.12
C ILE A 110 -11.46 -6.00 -11.61
N ALA A 111 -12.20 -7.05 -11.98
CA ALA A 111 -12.40 -7.44 -13.36
C ALA A 111 -13.17 -6.35 -14.14
N GLY A 112 -12.89 -6.24 -15.43
CA GLY A 112 -13.62 -5.36 -16.33
C GLY A 112 -14.48 -6.12 -17.33
N LEU A 113 -15.01 -5.41 -18.32
CA LEU A 113 -15.94 -5.97 -19.31
C LEU A 113 -15.35 -7.13 -20.13
N LEU A 114 -14.07 -7.03 -20.52
CA LEU A 114 -13.35 -8.04 -21.28
C LEU A 114 -12.54 -8.98 -20.38
N ALA A 115 -12.10 -8.50 -19.23
CA ALA A 115 -11.35 -9.23 -18.24
C ALA A 115 -12.32 -10.08 -17.40
N ARG A 116 -12.36 -11.36 -17.67
CA ARG A 116 -13.21 -12.29 -16.93
C ARG A 116 -12.41 -13.24 -16.04
N ARG A 117 -11.15 -12.87 -15.72
CA ARG A 117 -10.32 -13.70 -14.87
C ARG A 117 -9.28 -12.90 -14.13
N ILE A 118 -9.36 -12.96 -12.82
CA ILE A 118 -8.33 -12.54 -11.88
C ILE A 118 -7.47 -13.76 -11.57
N VAL A 119 -6.15 -13.61 -11.64
CA VAL A 119 -5.18 -14.61 -11.22
C VAL A 119 -4.45 -14.06 -10.02
N PHE A 120 -4.52 -14.77 -8.92
CA PHE A 120 -3.81 -14.50 -7.69
C PHE A 120 -3.34 -15.82 -7.09
N ASN A 121 -2.05 -15.97 -6.84
CA ASN A 121 -1.43 -17.26 -6.49
C ASN A 121 -0.77 -17.23 -5.11
N HIS A 122 -1.28 -16.41 -4.21
CA HIS A 122 -0.78 -16.26 -2.85
C HIS A 122 -1.89 -16.53 -1.84
N SER A 123 -1.50 -16.88 -0.61
CA SER A 123 -2.40 -17.22 0.49
C SER A 123 -2.16 -16.30 1.69
N GLU A 124 -3.13 -16.27 2.60
CA GLU A 124 -2.97 -15.62 3.90
C GLU A 124 -1.77 -16.21 4.66
N GLY A 125 -1.03 -15.36 5.35
CA GLY A 125 0.20 -15.69 6.05
C GLY A 125 1.47 -15.59 5.21
N GLU A 126 1.40 -15.53 3.88
CA GLU A 126 2.58 -15.37 3.04
C GLU A 126 3.21 -13.97 3.18
N GLN A 127 4.54 -13.94 3.14
CA GLN A 127 5.33 -12.71 3.13
C GLN A 127 5.50 -12.21 1.69
N LEU A 128 5.28 -10.92 1.48
CA LEU A 128 5.49 -10.25 0.21
C LEU A 128 6.56 -9.16 0.35
N GLU A 129 7.36 -9.00 -0.68
CA GLU A 129 8.21 -7.83 -0.86
C GLU A 129 7.42 -6.71 -1.55
N ARG A 130 7.77 -5.45 -1.32
CA ARG A 130 7.22 -4.31 -2.07
C ARG A 130 7.56 -4.46 -3.55
N GLY A 131 6.57 -4.33 -4.42
CA GLY A 131 6.72 -4.49 -5.86
C GLY A 131 6.83 -5.95 -6.33
N GLN A 132 6.76 -6.94 -5.43
CA GLN A 132 6.70 -8.37 -5.80
C GLN A 132 5.47 -8.63 -6.66
N ARG A 133 5.61 -9.48 -7.69
CA ARG A 133 4.50 -9.94 -8.53
C ARG A 133 3.52 -10.77 -7.70
N VAL A 134 2.24 -10.45 -7.76
CA VAL A 134 1.22 -11.16 -6.98
C VAL A 134 0.11 -11.77 -7.83
N GLY A 135 0.06 -11.43 -9.10
CA GLY A 135 -0.96 -11.94 -9.99
C GLY A 135 -1.14 -11.08 -11.23
N LEU A 136 -2.26 -11.25 -11.90
CA LEU A 136 -2.63 -10.46 -13.06
C LEU A 136 -4.16 -10.42 -13.25
N ILE A 137 -4.64 -9.37 -13.94
CA ILE A 137 -6.03 -9.27 -14.40
C ILE A 137 -6.01 -9.18 -15.93
N LYS A 138 -6.77 -10.04 -16.61
CA LYS A 138 -6.74 -10.08 -18.09
C LYS A 138 -7.69 -9.04 -18.70
N PHE A 139 -7.23 -8.24 -19.68
CA PHE A 139 -7.99 -7.37 -20.60
C PHE A 139 -8.89 -6.29 -19.97
N GLY A 140 -8.30 -5.13 -19.70
CA GLY A 140 -9.02 -3.94 -19.24
C GLY A 140 -9.66 -4.13 -17.86
N SER A 141 -9.09 -3.53 -16.87
CA SER A 141 -9.41 -3.79 -15.47
C SER A 141 -9.23 -2.54 -14.62
N ARG A 142 -9.51 -2.67 -13.35
CA ARG A 142 -9.26 -1.63 -12.35
C ARG A 142 -8.55 -2.24 -11.14
N VAL A 143 -7.66 -1.48 -10.55
CA VAL A 143 -7.11 -1.78 -9.23
C VAL A 143 -7.37 -0.61 -8.31
N ASP A 144 -8.03 -0.87 -7.18
CA ASP A 144 -8.20 0.09 -6.11
C ASP A 144 -7.19 -0.18 -5.01
N VAL A 145 -6.57 0.86 -4.48
CA VAL A 145 -5.65 0.79 -3.34
C VAL A 145 -6.25 1.59 -2.20
N VAL A 146 -6.48 0.93 -1.07
CA VAL A 146 -6.99 1.54 0.15
C VAL A 146 -5.84 1.63 1.13
N ILE A 147 -5.55 2.85 1.55
CA ILE A 147 -4.39 3.21 2.38
C ILE A 147 -4.84 3.93 3.65
N PRO A 148 -4.01 4.02 4.69
CA PRO A 148 -4.28 4.81 5.88
C PRO A 148 -4.68 6.26 5.56
N ALA A 149 -5.55 6.85 6.37
CA ALA A 149 -6.01 8.23 6.17
C ALA A 149 -4.87 9.25 6.30
N GLU A 150 -3.90 8.96 7.15
CA GLU A 150 -2.72 9.79 7.42
C GLU A 150 -1.65 9.73 6.33
N ALA A 151 -1.76 8.80 5.37
CA ALA A 151 -0.80 8.68 4.28
C ALA A 151 -0.86 9.91 3.35
N GLU A 152 0.31 10.46 3.01
CA GLU A 152 0.43 11.54 2.05
C GLU A 152 0.33 11.00 0.62
N VAL A 153 -0.77 11.29 -0.07
CA VAL A 153 -0.98 10.89 -1.48
C VAL A 153 -0.10 11.73 -2.39
N ARG A 154 0.67 11.06 -3.27
CA ARG A 154 1.65 11.68 -4.19
C ARG A 154 1.23 11.65 -5.66
N VAL A 155 0.03 11.21 -5.94
CA VAL A 155 -0.51 11.12 -7.31
C VAL A 155 -1.83 11.86 -7.42
N LYS A 156 -2.17 12.29 -8.65
CA LYS A 156 -3.41 13.01 -8.93
C LYS A 156 -4.22 12.26 -9.98
N LYS A 157 -5.52 12.49 -10.01
CA LYS A 157 -6.39 12.05 -11.10
C LYS A 157 -5.84 12.52 -12.44
N GLY A 158 -5.76 11.59 -13.40
CA GLY A 158 -5.20 11.83 -14.74
C GLY A 158 -3.72 11.49 -14.90
N GLU A 159 -3.01 11.17 -13.82
CA GLU A 159 -1.62 10.74 -13.90
C GLU A 159 -1.50 9.27 -14.29
N ARG A 160 -0.46 8.93 -15.05
CA ARG A 160 -0.12 7.56 -15.38
C ARG A 160 0.90 7.00 -14.40
N VAL A 161 0.62 5.81 -13.92
CA VAL A 161 1.46 5.09 -12.95
C VAL A 161 1.96 3.76 -13.51
N LYS A 162 3.07 3.28 -12.97
CA LYS A 162 3.70 1.99 -13.32
C LYS A 162 3.75 1.11 -12.09
N GLY A 163 3.23 -0.10 -12.21
CA GLY A 163 3.21 -1.10 -11.15
C GLY A 163 4.59 -1.39 -10.57
N GLY A 164 4.72 -1.32 -9.26
CA GLY A 164 5.95 -1.49 -8.52
C GLY A 164 6.90 -0.29 -8.52
N SER A 165 6.80 0.63 -9.50
CA SER A 165 7.78 1.73 -9.62
C SER A 165 7.22 3.08 -9.20
N SER A 166 5.95 3.38 -9.49
CA SER A 166 5.36 4.67 -9.11
C SER A 166 4.95 4.66 -7.64
N VAL A 167 5.38 5.66 -6.88
CA VAL A 167 4.95 5.87 -5.50
C VAL A 167 3.57 6.53 -5.53
N LEU A 168 2.57 5.87 -4.97
CA LEU A 168 1.20 6.40 -4.84
C LEU A 168 1.06 7.29 -3.61
N ALA A 169 1.68 6.88 -2.52
CA ALA A 169 1.63 7.59 -1.25
C ALA A 169 2.85 7.24 -0.38
N ALA A 170 3.06 8.03 0.66
CA ALA A 170 4.02 7.74 1.71
C ALA A 170 3.40 7.97 3.08
N MET A 171 3.77 7.17 4.06
CA MET A 171 3.47 7.48 5.45
C MET A 171 4.31 8.67 5.89
N PRO A 172 3.76 9.58 6.69
CA PRO A 172 4.57 10.63 7.29
C PRO A 172 5.66 9.99 8.15
N GLU A 173 6.87 10.53 8.09
CA GLU A 173 7.90 10.13 9.02
C GLU A 173 7.40 10.40 10.43
N VAL A 174 7.35 9.37 11.27
CA VAL A 174 7.18 9.56 12.71
C VAL A 174 8.47 10.19 13.18
N VAL A 175 8.51 11.54 13.25
CA VAL A 175 9.56 12.24 13.94
C VAL A 175 9.48 11.75 15.38
N GLY A 176 10.32 10.77 15.71
CA GLY A 176 10.43 10.28 17.08
C GLY A 176 10.69 11.49 17.95
N ILE A 177 9.72 11.84 18.79
CA ILE A 177 9.99 12.72 19.93
C ILE A 177 11.02 11.94 20.72
N GLY A 178 12.30 12.31 20.52
CA GLY A 178 13.40 11.72 21.23
C GLY A 178 13.09 11.80 22.71
N LEU A 179 12.86 10.65 23.31
CA LEU A 179 13.04 10.45 24.73
C LEU A 179 14.54 10.61 24.98
N GLU A 180 15.00 11.86 24.86
CA GLU A 180 16.31 12.27 25.29
C GLU A 180 16.34 12.06 26.80
N SER A 181 17.03 11.01 27.14
CA SER A 181 17.40 10.53 28.46
C SER A 181 17.30 11.57 29.56
N ALA A 182 16.24 11.48 30.36
CA ALA A 182 16.23 11.97 31.74
C ALA A 182 17.10 11.06 32.62
N SER A 183 18.36 10.87 32.26
CA SER A 183 19.38 10.16 33.07
C SER A 183 20.66 10.93 33.06
N LYS A 184 20.71 11.98 33.89
CA LYS A 184 21.90 12.54 34.53
C LYS A 184 21.53 13.87 35.19
N ARG A 185 20.66 13.86 36.20
CA ARG A 185 20.73 14.85 37.28
C ARG A 185 21.02 14.09 38.55
N THR A 186 22.27 13.73 38.74
CA THR A 186 22.80 13.41 40.05
C THR A 186 22.81 14.70 40.87
N LEU A 187 21.83 14.82 41.75
CA LEU A 187 21.86 15.82 42.79
C LEU A 187 22.98 15.47 43.77
N SER A 188 24.10 16.18 43.63
CA SER A 188 25.11 16.21 44.68
C SER A 188 24.55 17.06 45.86
N VAL A 189 23.99 16.38 46.83
CA VAL A 189 23.69 16.96 48.13
C VAL A 189 24.99 16.98 48.90
N SER A 190 25.60 18.19 49.01
CA SER A 190 26.71 18.46 49.92
C SER A 190 26.14 18.53 51.31
N VAL A 191 26.39 17.52 52.13
CA VAL A 191 26.15 17.56 53.57
C VAL A 191 27.35 18.25 54.22
N LYS A 192 27.17 19.42 54.79
CA LYS A 192 28.15 20.02 55.70
C LYS A 192 28.05 19.29 57.06
N PRO A 193 29.14 18.90 57.69
CA PRO A 193 29.09 18.46 59.07
C PRO A 193 29.04 19.68 60.00
N ASP A 194 28.01 19.74 60.82
CA ASP A 194 27.95 20.65 61.94
C ASP A 194 28.93 20.21 63.01
N LEU A 195 29.84 21.14 63.37
CA LEU A 195 30.73 20.97 64.51
C LEU A 195 29.90 21.30 65.78
N GLU A 196 29.73 20.30 66.59
CA GLU A 196 29.31 20.48 67.99
C GLU A 196 30.53 20.90 68.81
N ASP A 197 30.50 22.14 69.27
CA ASP A 197 31.37 22.64 70.37
C ASP A 197 30.75 22.18 71.70
N GLY A 198 31.38 21.25 72.33
CA GLY A 198 31.11 20.92 73.67
C GLY A 198 32.02 21.72 74.60
N GLU A 199 31.48 22.40 75.58
CA GLU A 199 32.22 22.88 76.72
C GLU A 199 31.68 22.26 78.00
N PRO A 200 32.57 22.08 78.97
CA PRO A 200 32.29 21.26 80.17
C PRO A 200 31.89 22.13 81.34
N LEU A 201 31.08 21.55 82.21
CA LEU A 201 31.21 21.67 83.72
C LEU A 201 30.39 20.56 84.33
#